data_751240ab4bd446c050d4593f5d20b6b2
#
_entry.id   751240ab4bd446c050d4593f5d20b6b2
#
_cell.length_a   1.000
_cell.length_b   1.000
_cell.length_c   1.000
_cell.angle_alpha   90.00
_cell.angle_beta   90.00
_cell.angle_gamma   90.00
#
_symmetry.space_group_name_H-M   'P 1'
#
loop_
_entity.id
_entity.type
_entity.pdbx_description
1 polymer ?
#
loop_
_entity_poly.entity_id
_entity_poly.type
_entity_poly.pdbx_seq_one_letter_code
_entity_poly.pdbx_strand_id
1 'polypeptide(L)'
;MEQQWLSATLKSEDGDVYARFAYHLRDVLSDSQFSRAVWSQLEALPTADLDDYMRDLDELEDAVKCGMERIHGCTMLLVLTGAGYRDLVFALRDDAEAIEEAIQSLAAEHPNRLHTKVYQGPKFGPFEALVSRVAAT
;
A
#
# COMPACT_ATOMS: atom_id res chain seq x y z
N MET A 1 0.32 20.53 5.96
CA MET A 1 -0.80 20.03 5.11
C MET A 1 -1.51 18.90 5.84
N GLU A 2 -2.81 18.99 5.96
CA GLU A 2 -3.59 17.95 6.62
C GLU A 2 -3.60 16.67 5.79
N GLN A 3 -3.53 15.54 6.47
CA GLN A 3 -3.69 14.24 5.80
C GLN A 3 -5.12 14.08 5.32
N GLN A 4 -5.27 13.68 4.09
CA GLN A 4 -6.57 13.48 3.47
C GLN A 4 -6.61 12.10 2.83
N TRP A 5 -7.14 11.14 3.59
CA TRP A 5 -7.38 9.79 3.10
C TRP A 5 -8.82 9.66 2.65
N LEU A 6 -9.00 9.26 1.41
CA LEU A 6 -10.31 9.07 0.80
C LEU A 6 -10.54 7.59 0.54
N SER A 7 -11.80 7.21 0.43
CA SER A 7 -12.20 5.82 0.19
C SER A 7 -13.00 5.69 -1.10
N ALA A 8 -12.85 4.54 -1.75
CA ALA A 8 -13.60 4.20 -2.95
C ALA A 8 -13.79 2.69 -3.02
N THR A 9 -14.79 2.25 -3.78
CA THR A 9 -14.99 0.84 -4.08
C THR A 9 -14.69 0.63 -5.56
N LEU A 10 -13.81 -0.35 -5.85
CA LEU A 10 -13.46 -0.72 -7.22
C LEU A 10 -14.14 -2.04 -7.56
N LYS A 11 -14.77 -2.11 -8.72
CA LYS A 11 -15.40 -3.34 -9.20
C LYS A 11 -14.39 -4.19 -9.93
N SER A 12 -14.36 -5.50 -9.63
CA SER A 12 -13.54 -6.47 -10.34
C SER A 12 -14.32 -7.74 -10.61
N GLU A 13 -13.78 -8.60 -11.46
CA GLU A 13 -14.40 -9.88 -11.78
C GLU A 13 -14.52 -10.80 -10.56
N ASP A 14 -13.57 -10.66 -9.63
CA ASP A 14 -13.50 -11.46 -8.41
C ASP A 14 -14.25 -10.84 -7.22
N GLY A 15 -14.99 -9.76 -7.45
CA GLY A 15 -15.73 -9.07 -6.42
C GLY A 15 -15.27 -7.65 -6.21
N ASP A 16 -15.78 -7.01 -5.16
CA ASP A 16 -15.43 -5.63 -4.85
C ASP A 16 -14.08 -5.54 -4.15
N VAL A 17 -13.31 -4.53 -4.53
CA VAL A 17 -12.06 -4.17 -3.85
C VAL A 17 -12.26 -2.80 -3.21
N TYR A 18 -12.00 -2.72 -1.92
CA TYR A 18 -12.13 -1.47 -1.17
C TYR A 18 -10.80 -0.76 -1.15
N ALA A 19 -10.80 0.51 -1.58
CA ALA A 19 -9.59 1.31 -1.70
C ALA A 19 -9.61 2.45 -0.68
N ARG A 20 -8.46 2.68 -0.03
CA ARG A 20 -8.18 3.92 0.71
C ARG A 20 -6.94 4.54 0.07
N PHE A 21 -6.99 5.82 -0.24
CA PHE A 21 -5.88 6.47 -0.93
C PHE A 21 -5.57 7.85 -0.35
N ALA A 22 -4.27 8.17 -0.33
CA ALA A 22 -3.75 9.40 0.26
C ALA A 22 -3.82 10.54 -0.76
N TYR A 23 -4.98 11.18 -0.87
CA TYR A 23 -5.20 12.27 -1.84
C TYR A 23 -4.23 13.44 -1.59
N HIS A 24 -3.84 13.67 -0.34
CA HIS A 24 -2.88 14.73 0.01
C HIS A 24 -1.47 14.48 -0.56
N LEU A 25 -1.19 13.25 -1.03
CA LEU A 25 0.10 12.89 -1.62
C LEU A 25 0.05 12.81 -3.15
N ARG A 26 -0.99 13.35 -3.78
CA ARG A 26 -1.18 13.25 -5.24
C ARG A 26 -0.04 13.86 -6.06
N ASP A 27 0.72 14.78 -5.48
CA ASP A 27 1.85 15.41 -6.17
C ASP A 27 2.98 14.43 -6.49
N VAL A 28 3.02 13.27 -5.82
CA VAL A 28 3.94 12.19 -6.14
C VAL A 28 3.83 11.77 -7.61
N LEU A 29 2.63 11.86 -8.19
CA LEU A 29 2.39 11.46 -9.58
C LEU A 29 3.15 12.32 -10.60
N SER A 30 3.47 13.56 -10.23
CA SER A 30 4.22 14.48 -11.11
C SER A 30 5.64 14.76 -10.61
N ASP A 31 6.05 14.10 -9.51
CA ASP A 31 7.38 14.29 -8.94
C ASP A 31 8.33 13.23 -9.49
N SER A 32 9.27 13.66 -10.34
CA SER A 32 10.23 12.76 -10.99
C SER A 32 11.15 12.04 -10.00
N GLN A 33 11.24 12.48 -8.76
CA GLN A 33 12.04 11.80 -7.74
C GLN A 33 11.38 10.52 -7.22
N PHE A 34 10.10 10.29 -7.52
CA PHE A 34 9.36 9.09 -7.14
C PHE A 34 9.11 8.23 -8.37
N SER A 35 10.15 7.58 -8.88
CA SER A 35 10.04 6.71 -10.06
C SER A 35 9.98 5.23 -9.73
N ARG A 36 10.00 4.86 -8.43
CA ARG A 36 9.87 3.48 -7.99
C ARG A 36 8.64 3.28 -7.14
N ALA A 37 8.11 2.08 -7.15
CA ALA A 37 6.95 1.70 -6.35
C ALA A 37 7.22 0.42 -5.57
N VAL A 38 6.67 0.33 -4.37
CA VAL A 38 6.73 -0.89 -3.56
C VAL A 38 5.30 -1.40 -3.35
N TRP A 39 5.07 -2.65 -3.69
CA TRP A 39 3.79 -3.32 -3.47
C TRP A 39 3.99 -4.41 -2.43
N SER A 40 3.26 -4.33 -1.33
CA SER A 40 3.27 -5.34 -0.28
C SER A 40 1.89 -5.97 -0.18
N GLN A 41 1.79 -7.25 -0.49
CA GLN A 41 0.55 -8.00 -0.33
C GLN A 41 0.56 -8.71 1.01
N LEU A 42 -0.48 -8.45 1.79
CA LEU A 42 -0.68 -9.04 3.12
C LEU A 42 -1.70 -10.17 2.99
N GLU A 43 -1.40 -11.30 3.65
CA GLU A 43 -2.34 -12.42 3.73
C GLU A 43 -2.89 -12.51 5.14
N ALA A 44 -4.20 -12.60 5.27
CA ALA A 44 -4.85 -12.79 6.55
C ALA A 44 -4.62 -14.20 7.07
N LEU A 45 -4.57 -14.35 8.39
CA LEU A 45 -4.58 -15.67 9.02
C LEU A 45 -5.93 -16.33 8.78
N PRO A 46 -5.96 -17.65 8.53
CA PRO A 46 -7.22 -18.36 8.40
C PRO A 46 -8.04 -18.23 9.68
N THR A 47 -9.24 -17.64 9.56
CA THR A 47 -10.18 -17.53 10.67
C THR A 47 -11.60 -17.50 10.11
N ALA A 48 -12.53 -18.02 10.88
CA ALA A 48 -13.95 -18.02 10.51
C ALA A 48 -14.66 -16.73 10.93
N ASP A 49 -14.03 -15.93 11.81
CA ASP A 49 -14.62 -14.70 12.34
C ASP A 49 -14.13 -13.50 11.56
N LEU A 50 -15.07 -12.77 10.93
CA LEU A 50 -14.75 -11.60 10.12
C LEU A 50 -14.08 -10.49 10.94
N ASP A 51 -14.51 -10.29 12.19
CA ASP A 51 -13.91 -9.26 13.04
C ASP A 51 -12.46 -9.58 13.36
N ASP A 52 -12.15 -10.83 13.66
CA ASP A 52 -10.77 -11.27 13.90
C ASP A 52 -9.93 -11.16 12.64
N TYR A 53 -10.51 -11.49 11.49
CA TYR A 53 -9.87 -11.38 10.19
C TYR A 53 -9.47 -9.93 9.90
N MET A 54 -10.39 -8.99 10.08
CA MET A 54 -10.13 -7.57 9.81
C MET A 54 -9.13 -7.00 10.80
N ARG A 55 -9.23 -7.38 12.08
CA ARG A 55 -8.28 -6.93 13.10
C ARG A 55 -6.87 -7.41 12.79
N ASP A 56 -6.74 -8.66 12.38
CA ASP A 56 -5.45 -9.24 12.02
C ASP A 56 -4.81 -8.48 10.84
N LEU A 57 -5.58 -8.18 9.81
CA LEU A 57 -5.09 -7.39 8.67
C LEU A 57 -4.71 -5.97 9.08
N ASP A 58 -5.49 -5.34 9.96
CA ASP A 58 -5.20 -3.99 10.43
C ASP A 58 -3.89 -3.96 11.24
N GLU A 59 -3.67 -4.94 12.09
CA GLU A 59 -2.43 -5.04 12.87
C GLU A 59 -1.22 -5.28 11.97
N LEU A 60 -1.36 -6.15 10.97
CA LEU A 60 -0.29 -6.43 10.01
C LEU A 60 0.00 -5.20 9.14
N GLU A 61 -1.04 -4.50 8.70
CA GLU A 61 -0.88 -3.25 7.94
C GLU A 61 -0.08 -2.23 8.75
N ASP A 62 -0.43 -2.01 10.01
CA ASP A 62 0.27 -1.04 10.87
C ASP A 62 1.74 -1.41 11.04
N ALA A 63 2.04 -2.69 11.24
CA ALA A 63 3.42 -3.15 11.40
C ALA A 63 4.24 -2.93 10.13
N VAL A 64 3.69 -3.28 8.98
CA VAL A 64 4.37 -3.12 7.68
C VAL A 64 4.53 -1.65 7.34
N LYS A 65 3.48 -0.85 7.52
CA LYS A 65 3.52 0.59 7.27
C LYS A 65 4.61 1.26 8.11
N CYS A 66 4.63 0.99 9.42
CA CYS A 66 5.64 1.56 10.31
C CYS A 66 7.06 1.18 9.90
N GLY A 67 7.26 -0.09 9.54
CA GLY A 67 8.57 -0.58 9.10
C GLY A 67 9.03 0.07 7.80
N MET A 68 8.14 0.18 6.82
CA MET A 68 8.47 0.75 5.52
C MET A 68 8.65 2.26 5.58
N GLU A 69 7.82 2.97 6.35
CA GLU A 69 7.90 4.43 6.43
C GLU A 69 9.06 4.94 7.29
N ARG A 70 9.78 4.06 7.97
CA ARG A 70 11.06 4.41 8.60
C ARG A 70 12.16 4.68 7.56
N ILE A 71 11.97 4.17 6.35
CA ILE A 71 12.90 4.41 5.25
C ILE A 71 12.62 5.80 4.72
N HIS A 72 13.65 6.65 4.71
CA HIS A 72 13.51 7.99 4.14
C HIS A 72 13.11 7.90 2.68
N GLY A 73 12.02 8.55 2.31
CA GLY A 73 11.54 8.56 0.94
C GLY A 73 10.59 7.43 0.58
N CYS A 74 10.13 6.65 1.55
CA CYS A 74 9.11 5.63 1.33
C CYS A 74 7.79 6.09 1.98
N THR A 75 6.73 6.21 1.20
CA THR A 75 5.46 6.78 1.65
C THR A 75 4.28 5.96 1.13
N MET A 76 3.36 5.59 2.01
CA MET A 76 2.19 4.82 1.63
C MET A 76 1.16 5.69 0.90
N LEU A 77 0.74 5.25 -0.28
CA LEU A 77 -0.22 5.97 -1.12
C LEU A 77 -1.60 5.33 -1.14
N LEU A 78 -1.67 4.01 -1.02
CA LEU A 78 -2.88 3.28 -1.38
C LEU A 78 -2.95 1.98 -0.58
N VAL A 79 -4.16 1.66 -0.12
CA VAL A 79 -4.49 0.38 0.50
C VAL A 79 -5.65 -0.22 -0.26
N LEU A 80 -5.48 -1.42 -0.80
CA LEU A 80 -6.52 -2.16 -1.50
C LEU A 80 -6.87 -3.40 -0.70
N THR A 81 -8.14 -3.55 -0.30
CA THR A 81 -8.61 -4.71 0.45
C THR A 81 -9.59 -5.50 -0.40
N GLY A 82 -9.22 -6.71 -0.73
CA GLY A 82 -10.08 -7.67 -1.43
C GLY A 82 -10.39 -8.87 -0.57
N ALA A 83 -10.91 -9.93 -1.19
CA ALA A 83 -11.23 -11.16 -0.49
C ALA A 83 -9.95 -11.93 -0.18
N GLY A 84 -9.61 -12.03 1.10
CA GLY A 84 -8.45 -12.82 1.56
C GLY A 84 -7.11 -12.09 1.54
N TYR A 85 -7.05 -10.83 1.10
CA TYR A 85 -5.79 -10.12 0.99
C TYR A 85 -5.96 -8.62 1.21
N ARG A 86 -4.81 -7.97 1.42
CA ARG A 86 -4.72 -6.51 1.43
C ARG A 86 -3.40 -6.11 0.79
N ASP A 87 -3.46 -5.21 -0.20
CA ASP A 87 -2.26 -4.68 -0.85
C ASP A 87 -1.96 -3.29 -0.33
N LEU A 88 -0.70 -3.05 0.01
CA LEU A 88 -0.20 -1.72 0.38
C LEU A 88 0.71 -1.25 -0.75
N VAL A 89 0.48 -0.04 -1.26
CA VAL A 89 1.30 0.53 -2.33
C VAL A 89 2.02 1.76 -1.81
N PHE A 90 3.33 1.76 -1.93
CA PHE A 90 4.20 2.86 -1.48
C PHE A 90 4.87 3.51 -2.68
N ALA A 91 5.02 4.83 -2.61
CA ALA A 91 5.94 5.53 -3.50
C ALA A 91 7.32 5.51 -2.87
N LEU A 92 8.35 5.29 -3.68
CA LEU A 92 9.72 5.20 -3.23
C LEU A 92 10.57 6.20 -4.00
N ARG A 93 11.25 7.09 -3.28
CA ARG A 93 12.17 8.05 -3.89
C ARG A 93 13.36 7.33 -4.49
N ASP A 94 13.90 7.89 -5.57
CA ASP A 94 15.03 7.30 -6.29
C ASP A 94 16.28 7.22 -5.42
N ASP A 95 16.42 8.14 -4.45
CA ASP A 95 17.56 8.17 -3.55
C ASP A 95 17.36 7.35 -2.27
N ALA A 96 16.23 6.64 -2.14
CA ALA A 96 15.99 5.80 -0.97
C ALA A 96 16.94 4.60 -0.95
N GLU A 97 17.55 4.36 0.22
CA GLU A 97 18.51 3.30 0.43
C GLU A 97 17.98 2.27 1.42
N ALA A 98 18.61 1.10 1.46
CA ALA A 98 18.31 0.03 2.42
C ALA A 98 16.89 -0.55 2.32
N ILE A 99 16.23 -0.35 1.17
CA ILE A 99 14.86 -0.88 0.98
C ILE A 99 14.84 -2.41 1.01
N GLU A 100 15.83 -3.06 0.41
CA GLU A 100 15.91 -4.52 0.37
C GLU A 100 16.07 -5.11 1.77
N GLU A 101 16.90 -4.50 2.61
CA GLU A 101 17.12 -4.93 3.99
C GLU A 101 15.84 -4.79 4.82
N ALA A 102 15.11 -3.69 4.65
CA ALA A 102 13.85 -3.46 5.35
C ALA A 102 12.80 -4.50 4.96
N ILE A 103 12.70 -4.79 3.67
CA ILE A 103 11.78 -5.82 3.16
C ILE A 103 12.10 -7.17 3.76
N GLN A 104 13.39 -7.55 3.78
CA GLN A 104 13.81 -8.82 4.34
C GLN A 104 13.52 -8.93 5.84
N SER A 105 13.75 -7.84 6.59
CA SER A 105 13.45 -7.80 8.03
C SER A 105 11.97 -7.98 8.30
N LEU A 106 11.11 -7.28 7.55
CA LEU A 106 9.66 -7.39 7.71
C LEU A 106 9.16 -8.78 7.34
N ALA A 107 9.69 -9.36 6.25
CA ALA A 107 9.31 -10.70 5.84
C ALA A 107 9.69 -11.75 6.91
N ALA A 108 10.84 -11.56 7.56
CA ALA A 108 11.28 -12.45 8.63
C ALA A 108 10.39 -12.36 9.88
N GLU A 109 9.87 -11.16 10.18
CA GLU A 109 8.96 -10.95 11.30
C GLU A 109 7.56 -11.52 11.05
N HIS A 110 7.17 -11.65 9.78
CA HIS A 110 5.83 -12.09 9.38
C HIS A 110 5.92 -13.20 8.32
N PRO A 111 6.47 -14.38 8.67
CA PRO A 111 6.71 -15.43 7.67
C PRO A 111 5.43 -15.92 7.01
N ASN A 112 5.50 -16.07 5.68
CA ASN A 112 4.40 -16.52 4.82
C ASN A 112 3.18 -15.60 4.76
N ARG A 113 3.28 -14.40 5.32
CA ARG A 113 2.14 -13.47 5.37
C ARG A 113 2.37 -12.21 4.57
N LEU A 114 3.59 -11.96 4.11
CA LEU A 114 3.97 -10.72 3.47
C LEU A 114 4.75 -11.02 2.18
N HIS A 115 4.22 -10.54 1.05
CA HIS A 115 4.85 -10.69 -0.26
C HIS A 115 5.09 -9.31 -0.83
N THR A 116 6.36 -8.89 -0.87
CA THR A 116 6.73 -7.52 -1.25
C THR A 116 7.55 -7.52 -2.53
N LYS A 117 7.23 -6.60 -3.43
CA LYS A 117 7.94 -6.43 -4.69
C LYS A 117 8.23 -4.95 -4.94
N VAL A 118 9.45 -4.66 -5.39
CA VAL A 118 9.87 -3.32 -5.79
C VAL A 118 9.83 -3.23 -7.32
N TYR A 119 9.15 -2.22 -7.84
CA TYR A 119 9.06 -1.96 -9.27
C TYR A 119 9.94 -0.76 -9.63
N GLN A 120 10.73 -0.91 -10.70
CA GLN A 120 11.61 0.13 -11.22
C GLN A 120 10.87 1.05 -12.19
N GLY A 121 9.73 1.52 -11.82
CA GLY A 121 8.89 2.44 -12.59
C GLY A 121 7.81 2.98 -11.70
N PRO A 122 7.13 4.06 -12.08
CA PRO A 122 6.08 4.68 -11.28
C PRO A 122 4.78 3.85 -11.36
N LYS A 123 4.83 2.61 -10.86
CA LYS A 123 3.68 1.69 -10.88
C LYS A 123 2.91 1.81 -9.58
N PHE A 124 2.15 2.89 -9.45
CA PHE A 124 1.37 3.17 -8.25
C PHE A 124 -0.05 2.59 -8.30
N GLY A 125 -0.32 1.73 -9.30
CA GLY A 125 -1.59 1.04 -9.47
C GLY A 125 -2.76 1.97 -9.71
N PRO A 126 -3.92 1.69 -9.11
CA PRO A 126 -5.11 2.53 -9.31
C PRO A 126 -5.05 3.88 -8.62
N PHE A 127 -3.97 4.21 -7.89
CA PHE A 127 -3.85 5.50 -7.21
C PHE A 127 -4.05 6.68 -8.19
N GLU A 128 -3.39 6.63 -9.34
CA GLU A 128 -3.50 7.69 -10.35
C GLU A 128 -4.95 7.85 -10.84
N ALA A 129 -5.63 6.75 -11.13
CA ALA A 129 -7.01 6.79 -11.59
C ALA A 129 -7.95 7.34 -10.51
N LEU A 130 -7.73 6.97 -9.24
CA LEU A 130 -8.53 7.45 -8.13
C LEU A 130 -8.34 8.95 -7.91
N VAL A 131 -7.10 9.42 -7.96
CA VAL A 131 -6.80 10.85 -7.85
C VAL A 131 -7.49 11.63 -8.98
N SER A 132 -7.43 11.11 -10.21
CA SER A 132 -8.07 11.75 -11.36
C SER A 132 -9.59 11.84 -11.22
N ARG A 133 -10.22 10.81 -10.64
CA ARG A 133 -11.67 10.81 -10.38
C ARG A 133 -12.06 11.92 -9.42
N VAL A 134 -11.30 12.15 -8.37
CA VAL A 134 -11.57 13.23 -7.41
C VAL A 134 -11.39 14.59 -8.07
N ALA A 135 -10.32 14.75 -8.86
CA ALA A 135 -10.03 16.01 -9.53
C ALA A 135 -11.09 16.36 -10.59
N ALA A 136 -11.80 15.36 -11.15
CA ALA A 136 -12.83 15.56 -12.15
C ALA A 136 -14.21 15.93 -11.56
N THR A 137 -14.39 15.84 -10.24
CA THR A 137 -15.64 16.23 -9.56
C THR A 137 -15.60 17.69 -9.03
#